data_85a42c50cec3fa1aba870676f8316115
#
_entry.id   85a42c50cec3fa1aba870676f8316115
#
_cell.length_a   1.000
_cell.length_b   1.000
_cell.length_c   1.000
_cell.angle_alpha   90.00
_cell.angle_beta   90.00
_cell.angle_gamma   90.00
#
_symmetry.space_group_name_H-M   'P 1'
#
loop_
_entity.id
_entity.type
_entity.pdbx_description
1 polymer ?
#
loop_
_entity_poly.entity_id
_entity_poly.type
_entity_poly.pdbx_seq_one_letter_code
_entity_poly.pdbx_strand_id
1 'polypeptide(L)'
;MSAVPANPTGAADPTDEAEPLTTGQDDGAESEVTDPADEAEPLTTGQDDGNEPEVTEPVEESEAADDPGSDRYLADLQRVSAEFANFRKHANRRNAETTTGARADLAGRLLPILDACDVAISQGADDVVAIRKAVLDALEPVGLEVLDPNGDPFDPTLHEAVAHEPADRDDDVPEVVEVVRRGYVWAGRVLRPAMVRVRG
;
A
#
# COMPACT_ATOMS: atom_id res chain seq x y z
N MET A 1 -38.40 58.10 26.20
CA MET A 1 -38.77 58.83 25.00
C MET A 1 -37.98 58.28 23.89
N SER A 2 -38.66 57.62 23.09
CA SER A 2 -38.88 57.55 21.65
C SER A 2 -37.78 56.75 20.93
N ALA A 3 -38.01 55.89 20.04
CA ALA A 3 -39.19 55.25 19.43
C ALA A 3 -38.60 54.15 18.51
N VAL A 4 -39.23 53.03 18.47
CA VAL A 4 -39.08 51.98 17.41
C VAL A 4 -39.83 52.50 16.17
N PRO A 5 -39.41 52.17 14.94
CA PRO A 5 -40.34 51.64 13.99
C PRO A 5 -39.87 50.38 13.30
N ALA A 6 -40.62 49.37 13.36
CA ALA A 6 -41.53 48.71 12.42
C ALA A 6 -40.94 48.26 11.09
N ASN A 7 -41.02 46.93 10.92
CA ASN A 7 -40.93 46.11 9.72
C ASN A 7 -41.96 46.52 8.63
N PRO A 8 -41.71 46.27 7.34
CA PRO A 8 -42.72 45.52 6.62
C PRO A 8 -42.22 44.36 5.79
N THR A 9 -42.84 43.25 6.00
CA THR A 9 -43.43 42.27 5.12
C THR A 9 -43.14 42.40 3.62
N GLY A 10 -42.56 41.37 3.05
CA GLY A 10 -42.54 41.12 1.61
C GLY A 10 -42.50 39.64 1.35
N ALA A 11 -43.67 39.05 1.24
CA ALA A 11 -43.89 37.72 0.73
C ALA A 11 -43.60 37.67 -0.78
N ALA A 12 -42.86 36.68 -1.23
CA ALA A 12 -42.96 36.15 -2.59
C ALA A 12 -42.46 34.71 -2.59
N ASP A 13 -43.41 33.82 -2.64
CA ASP A 13 -43.28 32.48 -3.17
C ASP A 13 -43.35 32.59 -4.70
N PRO A 14 -42.53 31.91 -5.47
CA PRO A 14 -43.08 31.07 -6.49
C PRO A 14 -42.43 29.68 -6.56
N THR A 15 -43.26 28.70 -6.41
CA THR A 15 -43.28 27.43 -7.14
C THR A 15 -42.51 27.56 -8.46
N ASP A 16 -41.41 26.83 -8.62
CA ASP A 16 -40.91 26.47 -9.93
C ASP A 16 -40.69 24.95 -9.98
N GLU A 17 -41.36 24.38 -10.90
CA GLU A 17 -41.51 22.98 -11.24
C GLU A 17 -40.17 22.42 -11.70
N ALA A 18 -39.64 21.43 -10.99
CA ALA A 18 -38.53 20.63 -11.49
C ALA A 18 -39.09 19.51 -12.38
N GLU A 19 -38.88 19.64 -13.66
CA GLU A 19 -39.08 18.57 -14.64
C GLU A 19 -38.14 17.40 -14.38
N PRO A 20 -38.63 16.15 -14.54
CA PRO A 20 -37.77 14.97 -14.42
C PRO A 20 -36.96 14.80 -15.72
N LEU A 21 -35.63 14.86 -15.61
CA LEU A 21 -34.73 14.47 -16.68
C LEU A 21 -34.84 12.95 -16.92
N THR A 22 -35.31 12.66 -18.11
CA THR A 22 -35.44 11.37 -18.76
C THR A 22 -34.13 10.55 -18.68
N THR A 23 -34.34 9.31 -18.25
CA THR A 23 -33.49 8.13 -18.49
C THR A 23 -32.90 8.13 -19.89
N GLY A 24 -31.60 8.38 -19.99
CA GLY A 24 -30.78 7.96 -21.13
C GLY A 24 -30.25 6.56 -20.82
N GLN A 25 -30.86 5.60 -21.44
CA GLN A 25 -30.43 4.23 -21.56
C GLN A 25 -29.22 4.25 -22.48
N ASP A 26 -28.04 4.03 -21.97
CA ASP A 26 -26.86 3.79 -22.79
C ASP A 26 -26.47 2.33 -22.64
N ASP A 27 -26.64 1.68 -23.80
CA ASP A 27 -26.40 0.26 -24.00
C ASP A 27 -24.90 -0.06 -23.88
N GLY A 28 -24.60 -1.03 -23.06
CA GLY A 28 -23.65 -2.07 -23.19
C GLY A 28 -22.33 -1.83 -23.90
N ALA A 29 -21.26 -1.89 -23.13
CA ALA A 29 -20.04 -2.59 -23.50
C ALA A 29 -19.39 -3.14 -22.24
N GLU A 30 -19.88 -4.28 -21.79
CA GLU A 30 -19.11 -5.17 -20.91
C GLU A 30 -17.91 -5.66 -21.70
N SER A 31 -16.79 -5.02 -21.53
CA SER A 31 -15.50 -5.60 -21.90
C SER A 31 -15.12 -6.59 -20.81
N GLU A 32 -15.50 -7.85 -21.04
CA GLU A 32 -14.93 -9.00 -20.34
C GLU A 32 -13.40 -8.97 -20.47
N VAL A 33 -12.75 -8.53 -19.42
CA VAL A 33 -11.33 -8.81 -19.21
C VAL A 33 -11.25 -10.26 -18.77
N THR A 34 -11.15 -11.17 -19.72
CA THR A 34 -10.78 -12.56 -19.48
C THR A 34 -9.35 -12.59 -18.95
N ASP A 35 -9.24 -12.95 -17.70
CA ASP A 35 -7.99 -13.33 -17.03
C ASP A 35 -7.49 -14.66 -17.63
N PRO A 36 -6.28 -14.74 -18.23
CA PRO A 36 -5.76 -15.96 -18.85
C PRO A 36 -5.00 -16.86 -17.87
N ALA A 37 -5.45 -17.00 -16.62
CA ALA A 37 -4.68 -17.75 -15.63
C ALA A 37 -5.40 -18.92 -14.96
N ASP A 38 -6.55 -19.39 -15.49
CA ASP A 38 -7.26 -20.49 -14.84
C ASP A 38 -7.85 -21.51 -15.83
N GLU A 39 -6.99 -22.12 -16.68
CA GLU A 39 -7.29 -23.36 -17.37
C GLU A 39 -6.04 -24.25 -17.44
N ALA A 40 -5.67 -24.82 -16.30
CA ALA A 40 -4.88 -26.03 -16.27
C ALA A 40 -5.79 -27.18 -15.81
N GLU A 41 -6.51 -27.76 -16.74
CA GLU A 41 -7.24 -29.00 -16.51
C GLU A 41 -6.25 -30.15 -16.21
N PRO A 42 -6.52 -31.01 -15.20
CA PRO A 42 -5.70 -32.18 -14.97
C PRO A 42 -6.01 -33.22 -16.05
N LEU A 43 -4.99 -33.63 -16.80
CA LEU A 43 -5.04 -34.75 -17.72
C LEU A 43 -5.43 -36.04 -16.93
N THR A 44 -6.68 -36.43 -17.09
CA THR A 44 -7.18 -37.73 -16.66
C THR A 44 -6.45 -38.81 -17.43
N THR A 45 -5.76 -39.67 -16.71
CA THR A 45 -5.21 -40.94 -17.17
C THR A 45 -6.31 -41.81 -17.75
N GLY A 46 -6.39 -41.87 -19.07
CA GLY A 46 -7.13 -42.87 -19.78
C GLY A 46 -6.39 -44.21 -19.63
N GLN A 47 -7.09 -45.14 -19.07
CA GLN A 47 -6.72 -46.54 -18.96
C GLN A 47 -6.82 -47.12 -20.38
N ASP A 48 -5.69 -47.46 -20.99
CA ASP A 48 -5.65 -48.15 -22.27
C ASP A 48 -5.38 -49.63 -22.03
N ASP A 49 -6.36 -50.40 -22.49
CA ASP A 49 -6.34 -51.85 -22.45
C ASP A 49 -5.33 -52.39 -23.47
N GLY A 50 -4.59 -53.41 -23.03
CA GLY A 50 -3.49 -54.06 -23.70
C GLY A 50 -3.71 -54.41 -25.17
N ASN A 51 -2.72 -54.05 -25.92
CA ASN A 51 -2.31 -54.81 -27.09
C ASN A 51 -0.80 -54.60 -27.29
N GLU A 52 -0.02 -55.55 -26.88
CA GLU A 52 1.39 -55.66 -27.23
C GLU A 52 1.51 -56.03 -28.72
N PRO A 53 2.28 -55.31 -29.50
CA PRO A 53 3.05 -55.91 -30.57
C PRO A 53 4.51 -56.04 -30.12
N GLU A 54 4.91 -57.26 -29.89
CA GLU A 54 6.29 -57.71 -29.86
C GLU A 54 6.98 -57.32 -31.19
N VAL A 55 7.81 -56.27 -31.14
CA VAL A 55 8.82 -55.98 -32.14
C VAL A 55 10.16 -55.84 -31.45
N THR A 56 10.82 -56.98 -31.31
CA THR A 56 12.25 -57.06 -31.05
C THR A 56 12.99 -56.68 -32.35
N GLU A 57 13.36 -55.40 -32.46
CA GLU A 57 14.54 -55.04 -33.23
C GLU A 57 15.54 -54.38 -32.28
N PRO A 58 16.82 -54.75 -32.34
CA PRO A 58 17.84 -54.08 -31.53
C PRO A 58 17.95 -52.66 -32.04
N VAL A 59 17.48 -51.73 -31.20
CA VAL A 59 17.82 -50.30 -31.40
C VAL A 59 19.34 -50.26 -31.26
N GLU A 60 20.02 -50.14 -32.39
CA GLU A 60 21.42 -49.75 -32.39
C GLU A 60 21.51 -48.54 -31.50
N GLU A 61 22.28 -48.64 -30.42
CA GLU A 61 22.74 -47.53 -29.62
C GLU A 61 23.44 -46.57 -30.60
N SER A 62 22.65 -45.66 -31.15
CA SER A 62 23.19 -44.51 -31.83
C SER A 62 24.00 -43.82 -30.78
N GLU A 63 25.32 -44.06 -30.80
CA GLU A 63 26.29 -43.21 -30.13
C GLU A 63 25.84 -41.77 -30.42
N ALA A 64 25.34 -41.11 -29.36
CA ALA A 64 25.02 -39.70 -29.43
C ALA A 64 26.32 -39.00 -29.78
N ALA A 65 26.51 -38.78 -31.07
CA ALA A 65 27.62 -37.99 -31.60
C ALA A 65 27.55 -36.68 -30.84
N ASP A 66 28.61 -36.41 -30.12
CA ASP A 66 28.88 -35.19 -29.41
C ASP A 66 28.85 -34.04 -30.45
N ASP A 67 27.62 -33.62 -30.80
CA ASP A 67 27.37 -32.55 -31.76
C ASP A 67 27.67 -31.23 -31.04
N PRO A 68 28.76 -30.55 -31.38
CA PRO A 68 29.13 -29.26 -30.78
C PRO A 68 28.03 -28.18 -30.94
N GLY A 69 27.02 -28.42 -31.77
CA GLY A 69 25.83 -27.62 -31.91
C GLY A 69 24.89 -27.83 -30.71
N SER A 70 24.70 -29.09 -30.25
CA SER A 70 23.81 -29.43 -29.14
C SER A 70 24.23 -28.75 -27.84
N ASP A 71 25.54 -28.77 -27.54
CA ASP A 71 26.06 -28.12 -26.32
C ASP A 71 25.87 -26.59 -26.33
N ARG A 72 26.01 -25.98 -27.51
CA ARG A 72 25.76 -24.54 -27.66
C ARG A 72 24.29 -24.19 -27.44
N TYR A 73 23.36 -24.98 -27.99
CA TYR A 73 21.93 -24.79 -27.76
C TYR A 73 21.55 -24.95 -26.27
N LEU A 74 22.11 -25.95 -25.61
CA LEU A 74 21.89 -26.16 -24.17
C LEU A 74 22.43 -24.99 -23.35
N ALA A 75 23.64 -24.50 -23.67
CA ALA A 75 24.22 -23.35 -22.99
C ALA A 75 23.39 -22.07 -23.23
N ASP A 76 22.88 -21.86 -24.45
CA ASP A 76 22.03 -20.70 -24.77
C ASP A 76 20.68 -20.82 -24.06
N LEU A 77 20.05 -22.00 -24.02
CA LEU A 77 18.82 -22.21 -23.26
C LEU A 77 19.00 -21.99 -21.76
N GLN A 78 20.10 -22.47 -21.20
CA GLN A 78 20.43 -22.23 -19.79
C GLN A 78 20.62 -20.72 -19.51
N ARG A 79 21.32 -20.03 -20.39
CA ARG A 79 21.52 -18.58 -20.27
C ARG A 79 20.20 -17.83 -20.34
N VAL A 80 19.36 -18.10 -21.35
CA VAL A 80 18.07 -17.44 -21.52
C VAL A 80 17.13 -17.74 -20.34
N SER A 81 17.12 -19.00 -19.87
CA SER A 81 16.32 -19.38 -18.70
C SER A 81 16.77 -18.63 -17.42
N ALA A 82 18.07 -18.47 -17.22
CA ALA A 82 18.64 -17.72 -16.11
C ALA A 82 18.31 -16.22 -16.22
N GLU A 83 18.44 -15.64 -17.41
CA GLU A 83 18.08 -14.25 -17.67
C GLU A 83 16.58 -14.00 -17.42
N PHE A 84 15.72 -14.93 -17.89
CA PHE A 84 14.28 -14.85 -17.65
C PHE A 84 13.92 -14.98 -16.16
N ALA A 85 14.57 -15.89 -15.44
CA ALA A 85 14.37 -16.03 -13.99
C ALA A 85 14.76 -14.73 -13.25
N ASN A 86 15.90 -14.13 -13.64
CA ASN A 86 16.34 -12.86 -13.08
C ASN A 86 15.36 -11.72 -13.43
N PHE A 87 14.93 -11.64 -14.69
CA PHE A 87 13.94 -10.64 -15.12
C PHE A 87 12.64 -10.74 -14.30
N ARG A 88 12.10 -11.97 -14.16
CA ARG A 88 10.89 -12.21 -13.37
C ARG A 88 11.06 -11.79 -11.91
N LYS A 89 12.21 -12.13 -11.30
CA LYS A 89 12.53 -11.71 -9.93
C LYS A 89 12.56 -10.19 -9.79
N HIS A 90 13.20 -9.50 -10.73
CA HIS A 90 13.27 -8.03 -10.73
C HIS A 90 11.91 -7.37 -11.03
N ALA A 91 11.11 -7.96 -11.93
CA ALA A 91 9.77 -7.47 -12.23
C ALA A 91 8.85 -7.57 -11.00
N ASN A 92 8.83 -8.73 -10.35
CA ASN A 92 8.04 -8.95 -9.14
C ASN A 92 8.46 -8.01 -8.00
N ARG A 93 9.77 -7.81 -7.82
CA ARG A 93 10.28 -6.88 -6.82
C ARG A 93 9.82 -5.45 -7.10
N ARG A 94 9.96 -4.97 -8.34
CA ARG A 94 9.50 -3.63 -8.73
C ARG A 94 7.99 -3.44 -8.54
N ASN A 95 7.19 -4.46 -8.89
CA ASN A 95 5.75 -4.42 -8.66
C ASN A 95 5.41 -4.31 -7.16
N ALA A 96 6.08 -5.09 -6.31
CA ALA A 96 5.89 -5.01 -4.85
C ALA A 96 6.30 -3.63 -4.31
N GLU A 97 7.45 -3.09 -4.73
CA GLU A 97 7.93 -1.76 -4.35
C GLU A 97 6.96 -0.65 -4.80
N THR A 98 6.44 -0.73 -6.03
CA THR A 98 5.47 0.22 -6.57
C THR A 98 4.16 0.17 -5.78
N THR A 99 3.65 -1.03 -5.49
CA THR A 99 2.41 -1.21 -4.73
C THR A 99 2.57 -0.68 -3.29
N THR A 100 3.69 -0.99 -2.64
CA THR A 100 4.00 -0.49 -1.30
C THR A 100 4.13 1.03 -1.30
N GLY A 101 4.80 1.60 -2.30
CA GLY A 101 4.94 3.05 -2.48
C GLY A 101 3.59 3.75 -2.64
N ALA A 102 2.72 3.22 -3.51
CA ALA A 102 1.38 3.79 -3.72
C ALA A 102 0.52 3.76 -2.45
N ARG A 103 0.59 2.68 -1.67
CA ARG A 103 -0.09 2.58 -0.37
C ARG A 103 0.48 3.58 0.65
N ALA A 104 1.79 3.73 0.70
CA ALA A 104 2.47 4.70 1.55
C ALA A 104 2.06 6.14 1.21
N ASP A 105 1.98 6.48 -0.07
CA ASP A 105 1.55 7.80 -0.53
C ASP A 105 0.08 8.08 -0.18
N LEU A 106 -0.80 7.08 -0.28
CA LEU A 106 -2.19 7.20 0.17
C LEU A 106 -2.26 7.41 1.69
N ALA A 107 -1.53 6.60 2.47
CA ALA A 107 -1.46 6.75 3.93
C ALA A 107 -0.95 8.14 4.31
N GLY A 108 0.08 8.66 3.62
CA GLY A 108 0.61 10.01 3.83
C GLY A 108 -0.45 11.11 3.66
N ARG A 109 -1.41 10.92 2.73
CA ARG A 109 -2.53 11.86 2.53
C ARG A 109 -3.57 11.82 3.64
N LEU A 110 -3.62 10.74 4.43
CA LEU A 110 -4.51 10.61 5.58
C LEU A 110 -3.92 11.20 6.87
N LEU A 111 -2.60 11.43 6.94
CA LEU A 111 -1.95 11.97 8.14
C LEU A 111 -2.55 13.29 8.64
N PRO A 112 -2.97 14.25 7.79
CA PRO A 112 -3.62 15.47 8.27
C PRO A 112 -4.92 15.19 9.03
N ILE A 113 -5.63 14.10 8.74
CA ILE A 113 -6.85 13.72 9.47
C ILE A 113 -6.49 13.26 10.88
N LEU A 114 -5.44 12.43 11.00
CA LEU A 114 -4.93 12.00 12.31
C LEU A 114 -4.43 13.18 13.15
N ASP A 115 -3.75 14.14 12.52
CA ASP A 115 -3.32 15.37 13.19
C ASP A 115 -4.52 16.20 13.68
N ALA A 116 -5.56 16.33 12.85
CA ALA A 116 -6.79 17.01 13.26
C ALA A 116 -7.46 16.32 14.44
N CYS A 117 -7.45 14.98 14.47
CA CYS A 117 -7.93 14.22 15.63
C CYS A 117 -7.08 14.49 16.87
N ASP A 118 -5.75 14.52 16.75
CA ASP A 118 -4.86 14.80 17.88
C ASP A 118 -5.10 16.21 18.44
N VAL A 119 -5.28 17.21 17.58
CA VAL A 119 -5.63 18.57 18.00
C VAL A 119 -6.99 18.63 18.69
N ALA A 120 -8.02 17.96 18.13
CA ALA A 120 -9.35 17.93 18.75
C ALA A 120 -9.33 17.26 20.13
N ILE A 121 -8.60 16.16 20.27
CA ILE A 121 -8.42 15.45 21.55
C ILE A 121 -7.73 16.36 22.57
N SER A 122 -6.68 17.10 22.18
CA SER A 122 -6.00 18.05 23.07
C SER A 122 -6.90 19.20 23.54
N GLN A 123 -7.98 19.49 22.79
CA GLN A 123 -9.00 20.47 23.13
C GLN A 123 -10.18 19.88 23.92
N GLY A 124 -10.13 18.59 24.28
CA GLY A 124 -11.13 17.92 25.10
C GLY A 124 -12.29 17.26 24.32
N ALA A 125 -12.11 17.00 23.01
CA ALA A 125 -13.09 16.29 22.21
C ALA A 125 -12.90 14.75 22.36
N ASP A 126 -13.38 14.19 23.47
CA ASP A 126 -13.19 12.77 23.81
C ASP A 126 -13.82 11.81 22.77
N ASP A 127 -14.90 12.22 22.12
CA ASP A 127 -15.57 11.42 21.08
C ASP A 127 -14.65 11.12 19.87
N VAL A 128 -13.65 11.99 19.62
CA VAL A 128 -12.70 11.84 18.51
C VAL A 128 -11.66 10.74 18.79
N VAL A 129 -11.43 10.37 20.05
CA VAL A 129 -10.49 9.31 20.44
C VAL A 129 -10.89 7.98 19.80
N ALA A 130 -12.18 7.65 19.80
CA ALA A 130 -12.69 6.44 19.17
C ALA A 130 -12.49 6.43 17.65
N ILE A 131 -12.70 7.57 17.01
CA ILE A 131 -12.50 7.74 15.55
C ILE A 131 -11.02 7.57 15.19
N ARG A 132 -10.13 8.26 15.91
CA ARG A 132 -8.68 8.14 15.74
C ARG A 132 -8.22 6.69 15.88
N LYS A 133 -8.69 6.02 16.95
CA LYS A 133 -8.35 4.62 17.19
C LYS A 133 -8.82 3.73 16.05
N ALA A 134 -10.04 3.88 15.56
CA ALA A 134 -10.57 3.09 14.46
C ALA A 134 -9.76 3.24 13.17
N VAL A 135 -9.28 4.46 12.88
CA VAL A 135 -8.41 4.71 11.72
C VAL A 135 -7.07 3.99 11.89
N LEU A 136 -6.46 4.06 13.07
CA LEU A 136 -5.19 3.37 13.33
C LEU A 136 -5.37 1.84 13.29
N ASP A 137 -6.38 1.29 13.96
CA ASP A 137 -6.70 -0.14 13.94
C ASP A 137 -6.89 -0.68 12.50
N ALA A 138 -7.38 0.15 11.58
CA ALA A 138 -7.54 -0.22 10.18
C ALA A 138 -6.21 -0.15 9.37
N LEU A 139 -5.29 0.75 9.74
CA LEU A 139 -4.04 0.99 8.99
C LEU A 139 -2.84 0.22 9.54
N GLU A 140 -2.80 -0.09 10.83
CA GLU A 140 -1.70 -0.86 11.46
C GLU A 140 -1.50 -2.25 10.81
N PRO A 141 -2.56 -3.07 10.55
CA PRO A 141 -2.39 -4.38 9.94
C PRO A 141 -1.83 -4.34 8.51
N VAL A 142 -1.95 -3.19 7.83
CA VAL A 142 -1.45 -3.00 6.46
C VAL A 142 -0.10 -2.29 6.40
N GLY A 143 0.50 -2.00 7.57
CA GLY A 143 1.89 -1.58 7.70
C GLY A 143 2.12 -0.15 8.19
N LEU A 144 1.10 0.54 8.73
CA LEU A 144 1.29 1.83 9.40
C LEU A 144 1.82 1.60 10.82
N GLU A 145 2.87 2.32 11.18
CA GLU A 145 3.43 2.36 12.53
C GLU A 145 3.44 3.80 13.02
N VAL A 146 3.02 4.01 14.27
CA VAL A 146 3.01 5.33 14.93
C VAL A 146 4.32 5.53 15.67
N LEU A 147 4.97 6.67 15.44
CA LEU A 147 6.13 7.12 16.20
C LEU A 147 5.67 8.11 17.28
N ASP A 148 5.67 7.65 18.52
CA ASP A 148 5.36 8.45 19.72
C ASP A 148 6.48 8.22 20.76
N PRO A 149 7.69 8.74 20.50
CA PRO A 149 8.92 8.39 21.21
C PRO A 149 9.10 9.17 22.54
N ASN A 150 8.04 9.42 23.26
CA ASN A 150 8.14 10.17 24.52
C ASN A 150 8.93 9.38 25.57
N GLY A 151 10.06 9.93 26.02
CA GLY A 151 10.99 9.28 26.95
C GLY A 151 12.02 8.35 26.28
N ASP A 152 12.03 8.28 24.94
CA ASP A 152 13.00 7.49 24.19
C ASP A 152 14.25 8.31 23.83
N PRO A 153 15.40 7.65 23.56
CA PRO A 153 16.56 8.32 22.99
C PRO A 153 16.24 8.99 21.67
N PHE A 154 16.81 10.17 21.43
CA PHE A 154 16.63 10.87 20.16
C PHE A 154 17.34 10.15 19.01
N ASP A 155 16.58 9.82 17.95
CA ASP A 155 17.09 9.25 16.72
C ASP A 155 16.83 10.21 15.54
N PRO A 156 17.89 10.81 14.95
CA PRO A 156 17.74 11.75 13.84
C PRO A 156 17.11 11.15 12.57
N THR A 157 17.05 9.82 12.45
CA THR A 157 16.45 9.14 11.29
C THR A 157 14.92 9.06 11.37
N LEU A 158 14.38 9.12 12.58
CA LEU A 158 12.96 8.97 12.89
C LEU A 158 12.34 10.23 13.49
N HIS A 159 13.16 11.09 14.09
CA HIS A 159 12.72 12.25 14.86
C HIS A 159 13.27 13.56 14.30
N GLU A 160 12.44 14.60 14.34
CA GLU A 160 12.80 15.98 14.03
C GLU A 160 12.77 16.82 15.31
N ALA A 161 13.93 17.23 15.81
CA ALA A 161 14.03 18.09 16.99
C ALA A 161 13.62 19.53 16.63
N VAL A 162 12.49 20.01 17.17
CA VAL A 162 11.98 21.37 16.95
C VAL A 162 12.32 22.32 18.10
N ALA A 163 12.65 21.80 19.26
CA ALA A 163 13.11 22.55 20.42
C ALA A 163 14.11 21.73 21.22
N HIS A 164 15.02 22.44 21.87
CA HIS A 164 16.08 21.84 22.67
C HIS A 164 16.07 22.44 24.07
N GLU A 165 16.06 21.60 25.09
CA GLU A 165 16.23 21.98 26.49
C GLU A 165 17.65 21.60 26.92
N PRO A 166 18.32 22.44 27.72
CA PRO A 166 19.65 22.10 28.21
C PRO A 166 19.56 20.86 29.10
N ALA A 167 20.55 19.97 28.97
CA ALA A 167 20.72 18.82 29.85
C ALA A 167 21.15 19.26 31.26
N ASP A 168 20.84 18.44 32.26
CA ASP A 168 21.30 18.65 33.62
C ASP A 168 22.80 18.35 33.74
N ARG A 169 23.35 17.57 32.79
CA ARG A 169 24.77 17.18 32.69
C ARG A 169 25.24 17.18 31.24
N ASP A 170 26.48 17.59 31.01
CA ASP A 170 27.09 17.70 29.66
C ASP A 170 27.23 16.34 28.92
N ASP A 171 27.17 15.23 29.65
CA ASP A 171 27.36 13.87 29.11
C ASP A 171 26.02 13.12 28.87
N ASP A 172 24.86 13.77 29.02
CA ASP A 172 23.57 13.14 28.85
C ASP A 172 23.29 12.87 27.36
N VAL A 173 22.85 11.63 27.07
CA VAL A 173 22.38 11.27 25.71
C VAL A 173 21.08 12.05 25.43
N PRO A 174 20.96 12.71 24.28
CA PRO A 174 19.73 13.43 23.95
C PRO A 174 18.49 12.52 24.04
N GLU A 175 17.52 12.96 24.83
CA GLU A 175 16.27 12.24 25.11
C GLU A 175 15.08 13.08 24.64
N VAL A 176 14.04 12.42 24.14
CA VAL A 176 12.77 13.06 23.76
C VAL A 176 11.96 13.32 25.03
N VAL A 177 11.77 14.58 25.38
CA VAL A 177 10.98 15.00 26.55
C VAL A 177 9.51 15.25 26.22
N GLU A 178 9.22 15.54 24.97
CA GLU A 178 7.84 15.79 24.50
C GLU A 178 7.70 15.53 23.01
N VAL A 179 6.59 14.88 22.63
CA VAL A 179 6.20 14.72 21.24
C VAL A 179 5.21 15.82 20.86
N VAL A 180 5.68 16.80 20.11
CA VAL A 180 4.86 17.93 19.62
C VAL A 180 3.91 17.48 18.53
N ARG A 181 4.39 16.54 17.66
CA ARG A 181 3.60 15.97 16.57
C ARG A 181 4.07 14.55 16.32
N ARG A 182 3.15 13.59 16.27
CA ARG A 182 3.48 12.20 16.04
C ARG A 182 4.03 11.97 14.65
N GLY A 183 5.02 11.09 14.56
CA GLY A 183 5.56 10.59 13.31
C GLY A 183 4.83 9.33 12.87
N TYR A 184 5.09 8.93 11.62
CA TYR A 184 4.51 7.74 11.03
C TYR A 184 5.47 7.05 10.09
N VAL A 185 5.50 5.71 10.15
CA VAL A 185 6.28 4.83 9.28
C VAL A 185 5.31 3.91 8.54
N TRP A 186 5.62 3.56 7.32
CA TRP A 186 4.88 2.58 6.52
C TRP A 186 5.82 1.51 6.02
N ALA A 187 5.64 0.28 6.52
CA ALA A 187 6.46 -0.86 6.12
C ALA A 187 7.98 -0.54 6.11
N GLY A 188 8.47 0.11 7.16
CA GLY A 188 9.87 0.50 7.32
C GLY A 188 10.29 1.80 6.60
N ARG A 189 9.39 2.45 5.84
CA ARG A 189 9.65 3.76 5.21
C ARG A 189 9.04 4.87 6.04
N VAL A 190 9.84 5.83 6.48
CA VAL A 190 9.34 7.02 7.18
C VAL A 190 8.47 7.84 6.24
N LEU A 191 7.19 8.00 6.59
CA LEU A 191 6.25 8.89 5.90
C LEU A 191 6.44 10.32 6.39
N ARG A 192 6.63 10.46 7.72
CA ARG A 192 6.87 11.72 8.39
C ARG A 192 7.59 11.45 9.71
N PRO A 193 8.70 12.15 10.01
CA PRO A 193 9.33 12.05 11.32
C PRO A 193 8.44 12.59 12.43
N ALA A 194 8.65 12.13 13.66
CA ALA A 194 8.01 12.72 14.83
C ALA A 194 8.69 14.05 15.14
N MET A 195 7.90 15.11 15.29
CA MET A 195 8.41 16.41 15.77
C MET A 195 8.48 16.38 17.29
N VAL A 196 9.68 16.56 17.81
CA VAL A 196 9.95 16.33 19.23
C VAL A 196 10.70 17.51 19.85
N ARG A 197 10.52 17.67 21.17
CA ARG A 197 11.41 18.47 22.02
C ARG A 197 12.41 17.51 22.66
N VAL A 198 13.67 17.86 22.59
CA VAL A 198 14.76 17.04 23.14
C VAL A 198 15.45 17.76 24.29
N ARG A 199 15.98 16.97 25.21
CA ARG A 199 16.88 17.42 26.29
C ARG A 199 18.21 16.71 26.11
N GLY A 200 19.31 17.45 26.06
CA GLY A 200 20.66 16.93 25.90
C GLY A 200 21.70 18.02 25.77
#